data_8d233dac829d3f64ecda2ecde4cafa0f
#
_entry.id   8d233dac829d3f64ecda2ecde4cafa0f
#
_cell.length_a   1.000
_cell.length_b   1.000
_cell.length_c   1.000
_cell.angle_alpha   90.00
_cell.angle_beta   90.00
_cell.angle_gamma   90.00
#
_symmetry.space_group_name_H-M   'P 1'
#
loop_
_entity.id
_entity.type
_entity.pdbx_description
1 polymer ?
#
loop_
_entity_poly.entity_id
_entity_poly.type
_entity_poly.pdbx_seq_one_letter_code
_entity_poly.pdbx_strand_id
1 'polypeptide(L)'
;MKLNWQVDQQQKIRIQEARIDFSFKREVFFIVAGGFIGALVMAIPMTFFSPGKAFGYDLTWIVFGHIVGVNHPLLSTVIAGVTIHIITGISIGIISGIFLYKTNILNISKPSNGLYYGLLTGTLIYLIFAIPVEQFVLNPQIRVTLSGVSNNIVGRNQGIWEGGGQGPNNNITFSTIQLYSAIFSVMINLLFGITLGLFSSLLSIKFGARYRCPHDCDISFSRIDTLQNHLRFVHSKKPLNRKRIVIIGGGFGGVTVLNKLQDRFQTDVTVDITMISKDSYLLFTPMLHEIASGMIETRHIVTPIRSFCKRSRFYCAGVESIDLENNSVNIRSSLAPIPHGTQGLINTMGRNSKSLCYDYLVIAVGSETRFFGMSDVEQNAFTIKTLDDAIRLRNHIIYLLEQADQLLPESSYDDNKFIESQKELLTFVIVGGGFAGVETAGELNDFIRDSVNDYYHNIDTRNIKFVIIQSGNRLLPEMSEKLGQFA
;
A
#
# COMPACT_ATOMS: atom_id res chain seq x y z
N MET A 1 -29.09 -35.03 8.62
CA MET A 1 -27.83 -34.26 8.81
C MET A 1 -26.72 -34.64 7.85
N LYS A 2 -26.47 -35.92 7.52
CA LYS A 2 -25.41 -36.35 6.56
C LYS A 2 -25.65 -35.93 5.12
N LEU A 3 -26.89 -35.89 4.61
CA LEU A 3 -27.21 -35.53 3.22
C LEU A 3 -26.91 -34.04 2.90
N ASN A 4 -27.18 -33.14 3.86
CA ASN A 4 -26.89 -31.71 3.69
C ASN A 4 -25.40 -31.40 3.66
N TRP A 5 -24.58 -32.20 4.32
CA TRP A 5 -23.12 -32.05 4.32
C TRP A 5 -22.48 -32.46 3.00
N GLN A 6 -23.00 -33.48 2.34
CA GLN A 6 -22.51 -33.97 1.04
C GLN A 6 -22.85 -32.99 -0.10
N VAL A 7 -24.03 -32.37 -0.09
CA VAL A 7 -24.44 -31.35 -1.08
C VAL A 7 -23.57 -30.10 -0.94
N ASP A 8 -23.26 -29.69 0.29
CA ASP A 8 -22.40 -28.51 0.56
C ASP A 8 -20.94 -28.74 0.12
N GLN A 9 -20.42 -29.97 0.29
CA GLN A 9 -19.09 -30.34 -0.17
C GLN A 9 -19.00 -30.41 -1.71
N GLN A 10 -20.00 -30.96 -2.39
CA GLN A 10 -20.01 -30.99 -3.85
C GLN A 10 -20.13 -29.59 -4.45
N GLN A 11 -20.86 -28.68 -3.83
CA GLN A 11 -20.99 -27.30 -4.25
C GLN A 11 -19.69 -26.50 -4.02
N LYS A 12 -18.98 -26.77 -2.91
CA LYS A 12 -17.62 -26.24 -2.64
C LYS A 12 -16.62 -26.74 -3.68
N ILE A 13 -16.64 -28.02 -3.99
CA ILE A 13 -15.76 -28.65 -5.01
C ILE A 13 -16.04 -28.04 -6.38
N ARG A 14 -17.29 -27.91 -6.82
CA ARG A 14 -17.63 -27.29 -8.11
C ARG A 14 -17.23 -25.82 -8.23
N ILE A 15 -17.36 -25.04 -7.15
CA ILE A 15 -16.90 -23.64 -7.13
C ILE A 15 -15.36 -23.58 -7.16
N GLN A 16 -14.70 -24.53 -6.53
CA GLN A 16 -13.24 -24.65 -6.50
C GLN A 16 -12.70 -25.14 -7.85
N GLU A 17 -13.36 -26.12 -8.48
CA GLU A 17 -13.03 -26.63 -9.81
C GLU A 17 -13.30 -25.59 -10.93
N ALA A 18 -14.43 -24.89 -10.89
CA ALA A 18 -14.72 -23.79 -11.82
C ALA A 18 -13.72 -22.62 -11.72
N ARG A 19 -13.10 -22.45 -10.54
CA ARG A 19 -12.05 -21.45 -10.29
C ARG A 19 -10.69 -21.90 -10.85
N ILE A 20 -10.34 -23.19 -10.77
CA ILE A 20 -9.00 -23.70 -11.05
C ILE A 20 -8.70 -23.73 -12.56
N ASP A 21 -9.63 -24.16 -13.38
CA ASP A 21 -9.32 -24.46 -14.79
C ASP A 21 -9.29 -23.20 -15.69
N PHE A 22 -10.10 -22.20 -15.39
CA PHE A 22 -10.16 -20.98 -16.19
C PHE A 22 -9.16 -19.88 -15.73
N SER A 23 -8.75 -19.92 -14.47
CA SER A 23 -7.81 -18.97 -13.89
C SER A 23 -6.37 -19.20 -14.36
N PHE A 24 -5.91 -20.47 -14.40
CA PHE A 24 -4.54 -20.84 -14.74
C PHE A 24 -4.12 -20.38 -16.13
N LYS A 25 -4.85 -20.82 -17.16
CA LYS A 25 -4.52 -20.51 -18.56
C LYS A 25 -4.49 -19.00 -18.83
N ARG A 26 -5.40 -18.27 -18.21
CA ARG A 26 -5.53 -16.83 -18.42
C ARG A 26 -4.49 -16.01 -17.67
N GLU A 27 -4.18 -16.31 -16.41
CA GLU A 27 -3.12 -15.63 -15.65
C GLU A 27 -1.76 -15.89 -16.28
N VAL A 28 -1.48 -17.14 -16.66
CA VAL A 28 -0.27 -17.47 -17.41
C VAL A 28 -0.22 -16.73 -18.74
N PHE A 29 -1.33 -16.66 -19.47
CA PHE A 29 -1.41 -15.90 -20.73
C PHE A 29 -1.08 -14.42 -20.53
N PHE A 30 -1.57 -13.77 -19.47
CA PHE A 30 -1.26 -12.36 -19.19
C PHE A 30 0.22 -12.14 -18.89
N ILE A 31 0.88 -13.08 -18.21
CA ILE A 31 2.29 -12.99 -17.92
C ILE A 31 3.12 -13.28 -19.18
N VAL A 32 2.70 -14.21 -20.02
CA VAL A 32 3.31 -14.47 -21.35
C VAL A 32 3.19 -13.25 -22.25
N ALA A 33 2.03 -12.62 -22.31
CA ALA A 33 1.82 -11.37 -23.05
C ALA A 33 2.70 -10.24 -22.51
N GLY A 34 2.86 -10.15 -21.17
CA GLY A 34 3.78 -9.22 -20.52
C GLY A 34 5.24 -9.48 -20.91
N GLY A 35 5.65 -10.75 -21.00
CA GLY A 35 6.99 -11.16 -21.45
C GLY A 35 7.26 -10.79 -22.92
N PHE A 36 6.27 -10.98 -23.80
CA PHE A 36 6.36 -10.59 -25.19
C PHE A 36 6.50 -9.05 -25.33
N ILE A 37 5.65 -8.28 -24.68
CA ILE A 37 5.72 -6.80 -24.70
C ILE A 37 7.02 -6.30 -24.06
N GLY A 38 7.45 -6.92 -22.96
CA GLY A 38 8.72 -6.61 -22.30
C GLY A 38 9.91 -6.80 -23.25
N ALA A 39 9.94 -7.88 -24.03
CA ALA A 39 10.96 -8.14 -25.04
C ALA A 39 10.93 -7.07 -26.15
N LEU A 40 9.76 -6.66 -26.64
CA LEU A 40 9.63 -5.60 -27.64
C LEU A 40 10.12 -4.25 -27.10
N VAL A 41 9.73 -3.87 -25.89
CA VAL A 41 10.17 -2.61 -25.27
C VAL A 41 11.69 -2.59 -25.04
N MET A 42 12.27 -3.73 -24.62
CA MET A 42 13.70 -3.87 -24.42
C MET A 42 14.48 -3.83 -25.75
N ALA A 43 13.91 -4.32 -26.85
CA ALA A 43 14.55 -4.28 -28.18
C ALA A 43 14.86 -2.85 -28.66
N ILE A 44 14.05 -1.87 -28.26
CA ILE A 44 14.24 -0.46 -28.66
C ILE A 44 15.59 0.09 -28.14
N PRO A 45 15.86 0.14 -26.82
CA PRO A 45 17.14 0.62 -26.34
C PRO A 45 18.31 -0.27 -26.78
N MET A 46 18.11 -1.59 -26.94
CA MET A 46 19.16 -2.48 -27.48
C MET A 46 19.55 -2.09 -28.92
N THR A 47 18.59 -1.65 -29.73
CA THR A 47 18.86 -1.23 -31.11
C THR A 47 19.50 0.17 -31.17
N PHE A 48 19.07 1.10 -30.31
CA PHE A 48 19.50 2.50 -30.41
C PHE A 48 20.68 2.89 -29.52
N PHE A 49 20.82 2.23 -28.35
CA PHE A 49 21.79 2.60 -27.30
C PHE A 49 22.78 1.49 -26.96
N SER A 50 22.83 0.41 -27.76
CA SER A 50 23.78 -0.68 -27.55
C SER A 50 25.23 -0.16 -27.53
N PRO A 51 26.08 -0.61 -26.60
CA PRO A 51 27.51 -0.23 -26.55
C PRO A 51 28.25 -0.52 -27.86
N GLY A 52 27.78 -1.47 -28.66
CA GLY A 52 28.35 -1.79 -29.97
C GLY A 52 28.16 -0.72 -31.04
N LYS A 53 27.18 0.17 -30.89
CA LYS A 53 26.99 1.30 -31.83
C LYS A 53 28.11 2.34 -31.82
N ALA A 54 28.82 2.46 -30.71
CA ALA A 54 30.01 3.30 -30.62
C ALA A 54 31.09 2.92 -31.68
N PHE A 55 30.99 1.73 -32.24
CA PHE A 55 31.90 1.18 -33.27
C PHE A 55 31.22 1.01 -34.64
N GLY A 56 30.03 1.59 -34.87
CA GLY A 56 29.34 1.56 -36.16
C GLY A 56 28.59 0.25 -36.48
N TYR A 57 28.55 -0.72 -35.59
CA TYR A 57 27.89 -2.03 -35.78
C TYR A 57 26.85 -2.29 -34.71
N ASP A 58 25.76 -2.97 -35.08
CA ASP A 58 24.72 -3.42 -34.16
C ASP A 58 25.11 -4.78 -33.53
N LEU A 59 26.17 -4.74 -32.70
CA LEU A 59 26.90 -5.88 -32.21
C LEU A 59 25.97 -6.83 -31.43
N THR A 60 24.98 -6.29 -30.72
CA THR A 60 24.07 -7.08 -29.87
C THR A 60 23.27 -8.09 -30.68
N TRP A 61 22.65 -7.68 -31.77
CA TRP A 61 21.83 -8.57 -32.61
C TRP A 61 22.68 -9.56 -33.38
N ILE A 62 23.89 -9.17 -33.80
CA ILE A 62 24.84 -10.03 -34.48
C ILE A 62 25.33 -11.14 -33.55
N VAL A 63 25.66 -10.83 -32.30
CA VAL A 63 26.08 -11.81 -31.31
C VAL A 63 24.96 -12.80 -31.01
N PHE A 64 23.74 -12.35 -30.80
CA PHE A 64 22.60 -13.22 -30.60
C PHE A 64 22.32 -14.11 -31.81
N GLY A 65 22.46 -13.60 -33.03
CA GLY A 65 22.33 -14.41 -34.25
C GLY A 65 23.41 -15.46 -34.40
N HIS A 66 24.66 -15.15 -34.04
CA HIS A 66 25.77 -16.11 -34.05
C HIS A 66 25.62 -17.24 -33.00
N ILE A 67 25.01 -16.98 -31.86
CA ILE A 67 24.72 -18.01 -30.86
C ILE A 67 23.86 -19.15 -31.44
N VAL A 68 23.03 -18.85 -32.46
CA VAL A 68 22.17 -19.83 -33.15
C VAL A 68 22.80 -20.38 -34.40
N GLY A 69 24.07 -20.06 -34.67
CA GLY A 69 24.80 -20.60 -35.82
C GLY A 69 24.50 -19.96 -37.17
N VAL A 70 23.84 -18.79 -37.18
CA VAL A 70 23.56 -18.01 -38.41
C VAL A 70 24.76 -17.12 -38.73
N ASN A 71 25.59 -17.53 -39.66
CA ASN A 71 26.88 -16.85 -39.95
C ASN A 71 26.87 -15.90 -41.16
N HIS A 72 25.80 -15.87 -42.00
CA HIS A 72 25.70 -14.98 -43.21
C HIS A 72 24.27 -14.98 -43.77
N PRO A 73 23.84 -13.92 -44.47
CA PRO A 73 24.32 -12.51 -44.51
C PRO A 73 23.88 -11.68 -43.31
N LEU A 74 24.45 -10.49 -43.12
CA LEU A 74 24.23 -9.60 -41.95
C LEU A 74 22.75 -9.46 -41.55
N LEU A 75 21.87 -9.30 -42.53
CA LEU A 75 20.43 -9.12 -42.31
C LEU A 75 19.77 -10.37 -41.65
N SER A 76 20.14 -11.57 -42.11
CA SER A 76 19.60 -12.83 -41.54
C SER A 76 20.08 -13.07 -40.12
N THR A 77 21.30 -12.65 -39.80
CA THR A 77 21.87 -12.73 -38.44
C THR A 77 21.15 -11.79 -37.49
N VAL A 78 20.84 -10.56 -37.90
CA VAL A 78 20.06 -9.60 -37.12
C VAL A 78 18.61 -10.10 -36.88
N ILE A 79 17.95 -10.61 -37.93
CA ILE A 79 16.60 -11.16 -37.82
C ILE A 79 16.60 -12.37 -36.86
N ALA A 80 17.57 -13.26 -36.93
CA ALA A 80 17.70 -14.38 -36.03
C ALA A 80 17.90 -13.92 -34.58
N GLY A 81 18.75 -12.88 -34.36
CA GLY A 81 18.98 -12.31 -33.03
C GLY A 81 17.72 -11.74 -32.40
N VAL A 82 16.96 -10.92 -33.15
CA VAL A 82 15.68 -10.35 -32.71
C VAL A 82 14.65 -11.47 -32.40
N THR A 83 14.58 -12.47 -33.27
CA THR A 83 13.64 -13.60 -33.09
C THR A 83 13.93 -14.35 -31.80
N ILE A 84 15.20 -14.68 -31.53
CA ILE A 84 15.60 -15.35 -30.29
C ILE A 84 15.26 -14.50 -29.07
N HIS A 85 15.53 -13.20 -29.14
CA HIS A 85 15.24 -12.28 -28.05
C HIS A 85 13.73 -12.30 -27.68
N ILE A 86 12.85 -12.27 -28.68
CA ILE A 86 11.41 -12.36 -28.49
C ILE A 86 11.01 -13.73 -27.91
N ILE A 87 11.54 -14.84 -28.43
CA ILE A 87 11.28 -16.19 -27.94
C ILE A 87 11.72 -16.31 -26.48
N THR A 88 12.88 -15.77 -26.13
CA THR A 88 13.38 -15.74 -24.75
C THR A 88 12.43 -14.99 -23.82
N GLY A 89 11.93 -13.81 -24.21
CA GLY A 89 10.97 -13.04 -23.43
C GLY A 89 9.65 -13.79 -23.20
N ILE A 90 9.15 -14.48 -24.22
CA ILE A 90 7.96 -15.35 -24.10
C ILE A 90 8.24 -16.51 -23.14
N SER A 91 9.39 -17.17 -23.28
CA SER A 91 9.80 -18.31 -22.42
C SER A 91 9.91 -17.90 -20.96
N ILE A 92 10.49 -16.75 -20.68
CA ILE A 92 10.56 -16.17 -19.34
C ILE A 92 9.15 -15.90 -18.81
N GLY A 93 8.25 -15.37 -19.64
CA GLY A 93 6.85 -15.17 -19.30
C GLY A 93 6.15 -16.48 -18.91
N ILE A 94 6.39 -17.57 -19.64
CA ILE A 94 5.82 -18.90 -19.35
C ILE A 94 6.36 -19.44 -18.02
N ILE A 95 7.67 -19.47 -17.84
CA ILE A 95 8.32 -20.02 -16.64
C ILE A 95 7.89 -19.26 -15.40
N SER A 96 7.95 -17.94 -15.46
CA SER A 96 7.58 -17.09 -14.33
C SER A 96 6.08 -17.13 -14.05
N GLY A 97 5.24 -17.24 -15.07
CA GLY A 97 3.80 -17.40 -14.92
C GLY A 97 3.42 -18.71 -14.22
N ILE A 98 4.05 -19.83 -14.59
CA ILE A 98 3.85 -21.12 -13.94
C ILE A 98 4.34 -21.08 -12.48
N PHE A 99 5.50 -20.46 -12.24
CA PHE A 99 6.07 -20.33 -10.90
C PHE A 99 5.16 -19.52 -9.97
N LEU A 100 4.70 -18.35 -10.40
CA LEU A 100 3.78 -17.51 -9.64
C LEU A 100 2.47 -18.20 -9.32
N TYR A 101 1.91 -18.90 -10.29
CA TYR A 101 0.68 -19.65 -10.09
C TYR A 101 0.83 -20.74 -9.04
N LYS A 102 1.90 -21.54 -9.13
CA LYS A 102 2.14 -22.65 -8.18
C LYS A 102 2.44 -22.18 -6.76
N THR A 103 3.18 -21.08 -6.62
CA THR A 103 3.63 -20.60 -5.31
C THR A 103 2.60 -19.74 -4.61
N ASN A 104 1.65 -19.15 -5.35
CA ASN A 104 0.65 -18.20 -4.84
C ASN A 104 1.24 -17.04 -3.98
N ILE A 105 2.55 -16.76 -4.16
CA ILE A 105 3.30 -15.81 -3.32
C ILE A 105 2.89 -14.37 -3.59
N LEU A 106 2.54 -14.05 -4.86
CA LEU A 106 2.23 -12.69 -5.27
C LEU A 106 0.93 -12.64 -6.10
N ASN A 107 -0.02 -11.85 -5.63
CA ASN A 107 -1.24 -11.55 -6.38
C ASN A 107 -0.98 -10.33 -7.28
N ILE A 108 -0.79 -10.55 -8.60
CA ILE A 108 -0.53 -9.49 -9.59
C ILE A 108 -1.74 -8.61 -9.93
N SER A 109 -2.86 -8.79 -9.25
CA SER A 109 -4.09 -8.00 -9.47
C SER A 109 -3.99 -6.53 -9.07
N LYS A 110 -2.84 -6.08 -8.51
CA LYS A 110 -2.54 -4.68 -8.20
C LYS A 110 -1.29 -4.23 -8.95
N PRO A 111 -1.24 -2.99 -9.49
CA PRO A 111 -0.07 -2.49 -10.22
C PRO A 111 1.22 -2.51 -9.40
N SER A 112 1.13 -2.19 -8.10
CA SER A 112 2.28 -2.26 -7.18
C SER A 112 2.86 -3.67 -7.08
N ASN A 113 2.00 -4.69 -6.98
CA ASN A 113 2.45 -6.07 -6.92
C ASN A 113 3.07 -6.52 -8.25
N GLY A 114 2.51 -6.07 -9.39
CA GLY A 114 3.08 -6.27 -10.70
C GLY A 114 4.48 -5.66 -10.81
N LEU A 115 4.65 -4.44 -10.31
CA LEU A 115 5.95 -3.77 -10.28
C LEU A 115 7.00 -4.53 -9.45
N TYR A 116 6.65 -4.93 -8.22
CA TYR A 116 7.55 -5.74 -7.36
C TYR A 116 7.94 -7.06 -8.02
N TYR A 117 6.97 -7.76 -8.58
CA TYR A 117 7.20 -8.99 -9.30
C TYR A 117 8.12 -8.78 -10.51
N GLY A 118 7.87 -7.73 -11.29
CA GLY A 118 8.69 -7.38 -12.43
C GLY A 118 10.13 -7.06 -12.04
N LEU A 119 10.34 -6.25 -11.01
CA LEU A 119 11.69 -5.95 -10.49
C LEU A 119 12.42 -7.22 -10.03
N LEU A 120 11.73 -8.09 -9.28
CA LEU A 120 12.31 -9.37 -8.85
C LEU A 120 12.70 -10.24 -10.04
N THR A 121 11.81 -10.38 -11.03
CA THR A 121 12.06 -11.18 -12.23
C THR A 121 13.21 -10.61 -13.04
N GLY A 122 13.25 -9.31 -13.28
CA GLY A 122 14.36 -8.64 -13.99
C GLY A 122 15.70 -8.81 -13.29
N THR A 123 15.72 -8.69 -11.97
CA THR A 123 16.94 -8.93 -11.17
C THR A 123 17.41 -10.39 -11.25
N LEU A 124 16.49 -11.35 -11.15
CA LEU A 124 16.84 -12.78 -11.26
C LEU A 124 17.37 -13.13 -12.66
N ILE A 125 16.77 -12.59 -13.72
CA ILE A 125 17.25 -12.77 -15.09
C ILE A 125 18.67 -12.21 -15.23
N TYR A 126 18.91 -11.02 -14.71
CA TYR A 126 20.25 -10.44 -14.74
C TYR A 126 21.28 -11.34 -14.04
N LEU A 127 20.99 -11.81 -12.83
CA LEU A 127 21.91 -12.62 -12.05
C LEU A 127 22.15 -14.02 -12.65
N ILE A 128 21.10 -14.67 -13.14
CA ILE A 128 21.17 -16.08 -13.56
C ILE A 128 21.60 -16.22 -15.03
N PHE A 129 21.20 -15.30 -15.89
CA PHE A 129 21.46 -15.38 -17.33
C PHE A 129 22.37 -14.28 -17.85
N ALA A 130 22.12 -13.00 -17.53
CA ALA A 130 22.86 -11.92 -18.14
C ALA A 130 24.34 -11.93 -17.70
N ILE A 131 24.64 -12.09 -16.42
CA ILE A 131 26.03 -12.17 -15.92
C ILE A 131 26.79 -13.33 -16.56
N PRO A 132 26.32 -14.59 -16.57
CA PRO A 132 27.03 -15.68 -17.25
C PRO A 132 27.21 -15.46 -18.74
N VAL A 133 26.17 -14.97 -19.44
CA VAL A 133 26.29 -14.69 -20.89
C VAL A 133 27.31 -13.58 -21.14
N GLU A 134 27.31 -12.52 -20.37
CA GLU A 134 28.30 -11.44 -20.47
C GLU A 134 29.71 -11.94 -20.22
N GLN A 135 29.94 -12.73 -19.18
CA GLN A 135 31.25 -13.21 -18.79
C GLN A 135 31.82 -14.28 -19.75
N PHE A 136 30.98 -15.25 -20.14
CA PHE A 136 31.47 -16.44 -20.88
C PHE A 136 31.27 -16.35 -22.40
N VAL A 137 30.36 -15.50 -22.87
CA VAL A 137 30.02 -15.38 -24.29
C VAL A 137 30.41 -14.02 -24.86
N LEU A 138 29.94 -12.91 -24.28
CA LEU A 138 30.13 -11.56 -24.84
C LEU A 138 31.57 -11.08 -24.67
N ASN A 139 32.13 -11.15 -23.47
CA ASN A 139 33.48 -10.64 -23.19
C ASN A 139 34.58 -11.30 -24.02
N PRO A 140 34.60 -12.64 -24.24
CA PRO A 140 35.55 -13.25 -25.14
C PRO A 140 35.42 -12.77 -26.59
N GLN A 141 34.19 -12.68 -27.10
CA GLN A 141 33.94 -12.22 -28.47
C GLN A 141 34.28 -10.74 -28.70
N ILE A 142 33.99 -9.87 -27.73
CA ILE A 142 34.40 -8.47 -27.77
C ILE A 142 35.94 -8.37 -27.81
N ARG A 143 36.68 -9.21 -27.04
CA ARG A 143 38.15 -9.24 -27.06
C ARG A 143 38.69 -9.65 -28.45
N VAL A 144 38.13 -10.69 -29.03
CA VAL A 144 38.55 -11.18 -30.38
C VAL A 144 38.25 -10.12 -31.42
N THR A 145 37.10 -9.50 -31.40
CA THR A 145 36.74 -8.43 -32.36
C THR A 145 37.63 -7.22 -32.22
N LEU A 146 37.93 -6.78 -30.99
CA LEU A 146 38.80 -5.62 -30.74
C LEU A 146 40.26 -5.94 -31.14
N SER A 147 40.75 -7.17 -30.91
CA SER A 147 42.09 -7.57 -31.38
C SER A 147 42.20 -7.65 -32.89
N GLY A 148 41.13 -8.12 -33.57
CA GLY A 148 41.05 -8.14 -35.03
C GLY A 148 41.01 -6.74 -35.65
N VAL A 149 40.30 -5.82 -35.03
CA VAL A 149 40.27 -4.37 -35.45
C VAL A 149 41.62 -3.74 -35.20
N SER A 150 42.27 -4.00 -34.07
CA SER A 150 43.62 -3.46 -33.79
C SER A 150 44.65 -3.94 -34.83
N ASN A 151 44.64 -5.22 -35.16
CA ASN A 151 45.55 -5.82 -36.16
C ASN A 151 45.30 -5.26 -37.58
N ASN A 152 44.04 -4.97 -37.95
CA ASN A 152 43.70 -4.35 -39.21
C ASN A 152 44.06 -2.85 -39.29
N ILE A 153 44.02 -2.15 -38.13
CA ILE A 153 44.46 -0.73 -38.07
C ILE A 153 45.97 -0.62 -38.11
N VAL A 154 46.70 -1.52 -37.45
CA VAL A 154 48.15 -1.56 -37.50
C VAL A 154 48.68 -2.01 -38.89
N GLY A 155 47.96 -2.92 -39.59
CA GLY A 155 48.33 -3.30 -40.97
C GLY A 155 47.94 -2.32 -42.06
N ARG A 156 47.16 -1.27 -41.79
CA ARG A 156 46.74 -0.23 -42.75
C ARG A 156 47.38 1.13 -42.53
N ASN A 157 48.36 1.27 -41.67
CA ASN A 157 49.09 2.53 -41.43
C ASN A 157 50.14 2.86 -42.50
N GLN A 158 49.92 2.48 -43.77
CA GLN A 158 50.55 3.11 -44.91
C GLN A 158 49.45 3.57 -45.89
N GLY A 159 49.04 4.82 -45.75
CA GLY A 159 48.24 5.55 -46.74
C GLY A 159 46.75 5.64 -46.42
N ILE A 160 46.32 6.88 -46.29
CA ILE A 160 44.97 7.45 -46.24
C ILE A 160 44.57 7.95 -44.84
N TRP A 161 45.25 8.98 -44.38
CA TRP A 161 44.66 10.04 -43.54
C TRP A 161 45.38 11.37 -43.87
N GLU A 162 45.24 11.86 -45.12
CA GLU A 162 45.38 13.28 -45.44
C GLU A 162 43.97 13.90 -45.43
N GLY A 163 43.57 14.41 -44.34
CA GLY A 163 42.31 15.11 -44.12
C GLY A 163 42.21 15.51 -42.67
N GLY A 164 42.67 16.75 -42.35
CA GLY A 164 42.73 17.27 -40.98
C GLY A 164 41.37 17.29 -40.28
N GLY A 165 41.15 16.31 -39.44
CA GLY A 165 40.11 16.26 -38.44
C GLY A 165 40.69 15.64 -37.20
N GLN A 166 40.81 16.40 -36.10
CA GLN A 166 41.16 15.85 -34.79
C GLN A 166 40.18 14.75 -34.44
N GLY A 167 40.62 13.50 -34.54
CA GLY A 167 39.88 12.34 -34.00
C GLY A 167 39.68 12.55 -32.48
N PRO A 168 38.52 12.18 -31.93
CA PRO A 168 38.30 12.32 -30.50
C PRO A 168 39.36 11.53 -29.75
N ASN A 169 40.09 12.19 -28.85
CA ASN A 169 40.99 11.56 -27.87
C ASN A 169 40.17 10.72 -26.89
N ASN A 170 39.71 9.57 -27.32
CA ASN A 170 39.02 8.64 -26.45
C ASN A 170 39.94 7.46 -26.17
N ASN A 171 40.73 7.55 -25.08
CA ASN A 171 41.32 6.41 -24.41
C ASN A 171 40.22 5.54 -23.75
N ILE A 172 39.33 5.00 -24.58
CA ILE A 172 38.33 4.05 -24.12
C ILE A 172 39.05 2.73 -23.87
N THR A 173 39.33 2.44 -22.60
CA THR A 173 39.95 1.18 -22.19
C THR A 173 38.93 0.04 -22.22
N PHE A 174 39.40 -1.19 -22.40
CA PHE A 174 38.54 -2.40 -22.35
C PHE A 174 37.71 -2.45 -21.08
N SER A 175 38.25 -2.02 -19.95
CA SER A 175 37.56 -1.93 -18.65
C SER A 175 36.38 -0.93 -18.69
N THR A 176 36.52 0.17 -19.41
CA THR A 176 35.44 1.16 -19.57
C THR A 176 34.27 0.56 -20.37
N ILE A 177 34.56 -0.17 -21.46
CA ILE A 177 33.54 -0.84 -22.26
C ILE A 177 32.83 -1.92 -21.44
N GLN A 178 33.54 -2.70 -20.63
CA GLN A 178 32.93 -3.69 -19.74
C GLN A 178 32.01 -3.04 -18.71
N LEU A 179 32.41 -1.91 -18.11
CA LEU A 179 31.58 -1.20 -17.15
C LEU A 179 30.27 -0.68 -17.77
N TYR A 180 30.36 -0.08 -18.98
CA TYR A 180 29.18 0.38 -19.71
C TYR A 180 28.26 -0.78 -20.12
N SER A 181 28.83 -1.90 -20.55
CA SER A 181 28.07 -3.10 -20.90
C SER A 181 27.33 -3.65 -19.69
N ALA A 182 27.98 -3.74 -18.53
CA ALA A 182 27.37 -4.22 -17.30
C ALA A 182 26.23 -3.29 -16.83
N ILE A 183 26.45 -1.98 -16.80
CA ILE A 183 25.42 -1.00 -16.40
C ILE A 183 24.22 -1.09 -17.35
N PHE A 184 24.47 -1.13 -18.66
CA PHE A 184 23.44 -1.23 -19.69
C PHE A 184 22.63 -2.54 -19.55
N SER A 185 23.31 -3.66 -19.28
CA SER A 185 22.70 -4.97 -19.05
C SER A 185 21.77 -4.96 -17.85
N VAL A 186 22.19 -4.36 -16.71
CA VAL A 186 21.33 -4.16 -15.53
C VAL A 186 20.07 -3.38 -15.88
N MET A 187 20.26 -2.21 -16.50
CA MET A 187 19.15 -1.31 -16.85
C MET A 187 18.11 -1.97 -17.76
N ILE A 188 18.58 -2.69 -18.77
CA ILE A 188 17.72 -3.39 -19.73
C ILE A 188 16.93 -4.52 -19.07
N ASN A 189 17.58 -5.34 -18.24
CA ASN A 189 16.88 -6.43 -17.55
C ASN A 189 15.85 -5.93 -16.54
N LEU A 190 16.13 -4.81 -15.86
CA LEU A 190 15.15 -4.16 -14.99
C LEU A 190 13.98 -3.58 -15.81
N LEU A 191 14.25 -2.93 -16.94
CA LEU A 191 13.21 -2.40 -17.84
C LEU A 191 12.32 -3.52 -18.36
N PHE A 192 12.89 -4.65 -18.78
CA PHE A 192 12.15 -5.85 -19.16
C PHE A 192 11.23 -6.31 -18.03
N GLY A 193 11.79 -6.52 -16.83
CA GLY A 193 11.04 -6.98 -15.67
C GLY A 193 9.90 -6.03 -15.31
N ILE A 194 10.16 -4.73 -15.23
CA ILE A 194 9.14 -3.71 -14.94
C ILE A 194 8.01 -3.78 -15.96
N THR A 195 8.34 -3.84 -17.25
CA THR A 195 7.33 -3.89 -18.34
C THR A 195 6.51 -5.17 -18.26
N LEU A 196 7.16 -6.32 -18.07
CA LEU A 196 6.50 -7.61 -17.88
C LEU A 196 5.52 -7.56 -16.70
N GLY A 197 5.96 -7.08 -15.56
CA GLY A 197 5.14 -7.06 -14.35
C GLY A 197 3.97 -6.08 -14.42
N LEU A 198 4.20 -4.85 -14.87
CA LEU A 198 3.15 -3.82 -15.01
C LEU A 198 2.12 -4.22 -16.06
N PHE A 199 2.55 -4.67 -17.24
CA PHE A 199 1.64 -5.04 -18.31
C PHE A 199 0.78 -6.26 -17.95
N SER A 200 1.39 -7.28 -17.33
CA SER A 200 0.66 -8.45 -16.80
C SER A 200 -0.38 -8.04 -15.76
N SER A 201 -0.03 -7.11 -14.86
CA SER A 201 -0.94 -6.59 -13.85
C SER A 201 -2.09 -5.79 -14.46
N LEU A 202 -1.83 -4.93 -15.44
CA LEU A 202 -2.87 -4.17 -16.14
C LEU A 202 -3.84 -5.10 -16.88
N LEU A 203 -3.35 -6.15 -17.53
CA LEU A 203 -4.19 -7.16 -18.16
C LEU A 203 -5.01 -7.93 -17.11
N SER A 204 -4.41 -8.30 -15.99
CA SER A 204 -5.11 -8.96 -14.90
C SER A 204 -6.21 -8.09 -14.29
N ILE A 205 -6.01 -6.79 -14.17
CA ILE A 205 -7.03 -5.84 -13.69
C ILE A 205 -8.17 -5.71 -14.72
N LYS A 206 -7.83 -5.53 -15.99
CA LYS A 206 -8.82 -5.27 -17.03
C LYS A 206 -9.62 -6.52 -17.43
N PHE A 207 -8.97 -7.68 -17.48
CA PHE A 207 -9.52 -8.94 -17.94
C PHE A 207 -9.51 -10.04 -16.86
N GLY A 208 -9.19 -9.68 -15.62
CA GLY A 208 -8.98 -10.57 -14.47
C GLY A 208 -10.16 -11.47 -14.15
N ALA A 209 -9.96 -12.40 -13.22
CA ALA A 209 -10.90 -13.46 -12.90
C ALA A 209 -12.31 -12.94 -12.68
N ARG A 210 -13.23 -13.35 -13.52
CA ARG A 210 -14.65 -13.19 -13.30
C ARG A 210 -15.17 -14.47 -12.65
N TYR A 211 -15.85 -14.31 -11.55
CA TYR A 211 -16.51 -15.41 -10.87
C TYR A 211 -17.76 -15.76 -11.67
N ARG A 212 -17.81 -16.95 -12.28
CA ARG A 212 -18.98 -17.41 -13.05
C ARG A 212 -20.03 -17.96 -12.10
N CYS A 213 -21.30 -17.68 -12.36
CA CYS A 213 -22.39 -18.30 -11.62
C CYS A 213 -22.38 -19.82 -11.87
N PRO A 214 -22.42 -20.66 -10.80
CA PRO A 214 -22.46 -22.13 -10.96
C PRO A 214 -23.81 -22.66 -11.45
N HIS A 215 -24.81 -21.80 -11.62
CA HIS A 215 -26.18 -22.16 -12.04
C HIS A 215 -26.43 -21.67 -13.47
N ASP A 216 -25.73 -22.13 -14.45
CA ASP A 216 -25.94 -21.94 -15.91
C ASP A 216 -26.65 -20.64 -16.38
N CYS A 217 -26.55 -19.57 -15.60
CA CYS A 217 -27.16 -18.28 -15.92
C CYS A 217 -26.23 -17.36 -16.75
N ASP A 218 -25.11 -17.87 -17.23
CA ASP A 218 -24.09 -17.19 -18.08
C ASP A 218 -23.56 -15.84 -17.55
N ILE A 219 -23.89 -15.48 -16.30
CA ILE A 219 -23.44 -14.23 -15.67
C ILE A 219 -22.11 -14.44 -14.97
N SER A 220 -21.16 -13.55 -15.25
CA SER A 220 -19.85 -13.53 -14.58
C SER A 220 -19.64 -12.23 -13.82
N PHE A 221 -19.00 -12.32 -12.65
CA PHE A 221 -18.78 -11.21 -11.72
C PHE A 221 -17.29 -10.94 -11.55
N SER A 222 -16.92 -9.68 -11.46
CA SER A 222 -15.52 -9.27 -11.19
C SER A 222 -15.14 -9.45 -9.72
N ARG A 223 -16.13 -9.60 -8.84
CA ARG A 223 -15.95 -9.71 -7.38
C ARG A 223 -16.77 -10.86 -6.82
N ILE A 224 -16.21 -11.53 -5.80
CA ILE A 224 -16.88 -12.68 -5.16
C ILE A 224 -18.14 -12.26 -4.38
N ASP A 225 -18.13 -11.06 -3.80
CA ASP A 225 -19.30 -10.54 -3.07
C ASP A 225 -20.50 -10.28 -4.01
N THR A 226 -20.25 -9.81 -5.23
CA THR A 226 -21.28 -9.63 -6.24
C THR A 226 -21.82 -10.96 -6.73
N LEU A 227 -20.99 -11.99 -6.90
CA LEU A 227 -21.45 -13.36 -7.15
C LEU A 227 -22.30 -13.88 -5.99
N GLN A 228 -21.85 -13.68 -4.75
CA GLN A 228 -22.59 -14.10 -3.56
C GLN A 228 -23.98 -13.44 -3.48
N ASN A 229 -24.05 -12.14 -3.78
CA ASN A 229 -25.31 -11.43 -3.84
C ASN A 229 -26.22 -11.97 -4.95
N HIS A 230 -25.65 -12.23 -6.13
CA HIS A 230 -26.40 -12.84 -7.24
C HIS A 230 -26.96 -14.24 -6.85
N LEU A 231 -26.12 -15.11 -6.27
CA LEU A 231 -26.56 -16.42 -5.80
C LEU A 231 -27.66 -16.31 -4.73
N ARG A 232 -27.55 -15.28 -3.87
CA ARG A 232 -28.53 -15.02 -2.82
C ARG A 232 -29.87 -14.51 -3.35
N PHE A 233 -29.87 -13.62 -4.35
CA PHE A 233 -31.10 -12.96 -4.83
C PHE A 233 -31.74 -13.69 -6.00
N VAL A 234 -30.96 -14.34 -6.87
CA VAL A 234 -31.47 -14.94 -8.11
C VAL A 234 -31.69 -16.44 -7.98
N HIS A 235 -30.79 -17.16 -7.29
CA HIS A 235 -30.83 -18.64 -7.28
C HIS A 235 -31.26 -19.24 -5.95
N SER A 236 -31.46 -18.45 -4.91
CA SER A 236 -31.88 -18.98 -3.60
C SER A 236 -33.40 -19.08 -3.52
N LYS A 237 -33.94 -20.24 -3.90
CA LYS A 237 -35.33 -20.63 -3.59
C LYS A 237 -35.51 -21.09 -2.13
N LYS A 238 -34.43 -21.32 -1.37
CA LYS A 238 -34.40 -21.55 0.07
C LYS A 238 -33.26 -20.72 0.66
N PRO A 239 -33.42 -20.10 1.85
CA PRO A 239 -32.31 -19.44 2.53
C PRO A 239 -31.20 -20.47 2.73
N LEU A 240 -30.04 -20.26 2.10
CA LEU A 240 -28.84 -21.01 2.46
C LEU A 240 -28.62 -20.84 3.95
N ASN A 241 -28.45 -21.94 4.68
CA ASN A 241 -28.08 -21.92 6.11
C ASN A 241 -26.64 -21.39 6.24
N ARG A 242 -26.50 -20.07 6.15
CA ARG A 242 -25.19 -19.39 6.21
C ARG A 242 -24.86 -19.06 7.63
N LYS A 243 -23.62 -19.30 7.99
CA LYS A 243 -23.06 -18.81 9.26
C LYS A 243 -22.78 -17.31 9.14
N ARG A 244 -23.47 -16.53 9.96
CA ARG A 244 -23.37 -15.06 9.98
C ARG A 244 -22.43 -14.65 11.10
N ILE A 245 -21.30 -14.05 10.73
CA ILE A 245 -20.33 -13.49 11.68
C ILE A 245 -20.51 -11.98 11.67
N VAL A 246 -20.88 -11.42 12.81
CA VAL A 246 -20.99 -9.95 12.98
C VAL A 246 -19.83 -9.48 13.84
N ILE A 247 -19.12 -8.46 13.38
CA ILE A 247 -18.02 -7.80 14.07
C ILE A 247 -18.45 -6.37 14.39
N ILE A 248 -18.44 -6.01 15.68
CA ILE A 248 -18.75 -4.66 16.15
C ILE A 248 -17.44 -3.96 16.52
N GLY A 249 -17.17 -2.82 15.86
CA GLY A 249 -15.99 -1.99 16.06
C GLY A 249 -15.01 -2.03 14.90
N GLY A 250 -14.68 -0.84 14.36
CA GLY A 250 -13.76 -0.63 13.22
C GLY A 250 -12.34 -0.26 13.63
N GLY A 251 -11.97 -0.47 14.90
CA GLY A 251 -10.62 -0.26 15.41
C GLY A 251 -9.67 -1.42 15.08
N PHE A 252 -8.48 -1.41 15.67
CA PHE A 252 -7.42 -2.41 15.44
C PHE A 252 -7.90 -3.84 15.63
N GLY A 253 -8.61 -4.13 16.74
CA GLY A 253 -9.11 -5.47 17.04
C GLY A 253 -10.09 -5.96 15.99
N GLY A 254 -11.11 -5.15 15.66
CA GLY A 254 -12.13 -5.50 14.68
C GLY A 254 -11.59 -5.69 13.29
N VAL A 255 -10.71 -4.79 12.80
CA VAL A 255 -10.08 -4.91 11.48
C VAL A 255 -9.14 -6.11 11.41
N THR A 256 -8.41 -6.41 12.49
CA THR A 256 -7.55 -7.61 12.55
C THR A 256 -8.38 -8.89 12.44
N VAL A 257 -9.49 -8.98 13.18
CA VAL A 257 -10.41 -10.12 13.10
C VAL A 257 -11.03 -10.22 11.70
N LEU A 258 -11.48 -9.08 11.13
CA LEU A 258 -12.04 -9.03 9.79
C LEU A 258 -11.08 -9.61 8.74
N ASN A 259 -9.83 -9.16 8.76
CA ASN A 259 -8.81 -9.64 7.81
C ASN A 259 -8.56 -11.14 7.97
N LYS A 260 -8.38 -11.62 9.21
CA LYS A 260 -8.15 -13.04 9.49
C LYS A 260 -9.33 -13.93 9.07
N LEU A 261 -10.56 -13.49 9.33
CA LEU A 261 -11.76 -14.22 8.91
C LEU A 261 -11.92 -14.23 7.39
N GLN A 262 -11.66 -13.10 6.72
CA GLN A 262 -11.70 -13.04 5.27
C GLN A 262 -10.66 -13.94 4.61
N ASP A 263 -9.45 -13.99 5.15
CA ASP A 263 -8.38 -14.87 4.65
C ASP A 263 -8.73 -16.35 4.91
N ARG A 264 -9.26 -16.67 6.09
CA ARG A 264 -9.67 -18.05 6.45
C ARG A 264 -10.81 -18.57 5.58
N PHE A 265 -11.81 -17.74 5.33
CA PHE A 265 -13.03 -18.11 4.59
C PHE A 265 -13.05 -17.56 3.16
N GLN A 266 -11.89 -17.35 2.54
CA GLN A 266 -11.73 -16.64 1.27
C GLN A 266 -12.66 -17.10 0.16
N THR A 267 -12.94 -18.41 0.11
CA THR A 267 -13.77 -19.04 -0.91
C THR A 267 -15.05 -19.67 -0.34
N ASP A 268 -15.25 -19.60 0.98
CA ASP A 268 -16.39 -20.24 1.62
C ASP A 268 -17.63 -19.35 1.53
N VAL A 269 -18.54 -19.68 0.60
CA VAL A 269 -19.80 -18.95 0.37
C VAL A 269 -20.84 -19.19 1.47
N THR A 270 -20.61 -20.16 2.37
CA THR A 270 -21.54 -20.47 3.48
C THR A 270 -21.30 -19.56 4.69
N VAL A 271 -20.23 -18.74 4.67
CA VAL A 271 -19.91 -17.78 5.74
C VAL A 271 -20.17 -16.35 5.22
N ASP A 272 -20.97 -15.61 5.97
CA ASP A 272 -21.30 -14.20 5.73
C ASP A 272 -20.66 -13.35 6.82
N ILE A 273 -19.77 -12.44 6.47
CA ILE A 273 -19.05 -11.59 7.41
C ILE A 273 -19.58 -10.16 7.28
N THR A 274 -19.98 -9.59 8.41
CA THR A 274 -20.49 -8.22 8.48
C THR A 274 -19.70 -7.45 9.54
N MET A 275 -19.20 -6.28 9.20
CA MET A 275 -18.58 -5.35 10.12
C MET A 275 -19.48 -4.13 10.33
N ILE A 276 -19.61 -3.71 11.59
CA ILE A 276 -20.34 -2.51 12.00
C ILE A 276 -19.36 -1.59 12.70
N SER A 277 -19.31 -0.32 12.29
CA SER A 277 -18.53 0.69 13.00
C SER A 277 -19.23 2.04 12.91
N LYS A 278 -19.12 2.82 13.98
CA LYS A 278 -19.63 4.20 14.03
C LYS A 278 -18.90 5.08 13.01
N ASP A 279 -17.57 4.90 12.90
CA ASP A 279 -16.72 5.63 11.98
C ASP A 279 -16.50 4.83 10.70
N SER A 280 -16.33 5.53 9.58
CA SER A 280 -16.08 4.92 8.26
C SER A 280 -14.60 4.63 8.00
N TYR A 281 -13.74 4.95 8.95
CA TYR A 281 -12.29 4.80 8.88
C TYR A 281 -11.71 4.09 10.11
N LEU A 282 -10.59 3.43 9.93
CA LEU A 282 -9.69 3.00 11.00
C LEU A 282 -8.79 4.19 11.34
N LEU A 283 -8.79 4.57 12.60
CA LEU A 283 -7.93 5.61 13.15
C LEU A 283 -6.68 4.98 13.76
N PHE A 284 -5.50 5.44 13.35
CA PHE A 284 -4.24 5.05 13.98
C PHE A 284 -4.00 5.91 15.23
N THR A 285 -4.69 5.54 16.31
CA THR A 285 -4.73 6.31 17.56
C THR A 285 -3.36 6.60 18.20
N PRO A 286 -2.28 5.79 18.03
CA PRO A 286 -0.97 6.14 18.56
C PRO A 286 -0.38 7.46 18.08
N MET A 287 -0.86 8.01 16.95
CA MET A 287 -0.35 9.26 16.39
C MET A 287 -1.34 10.44 16.58
N LEU A 288 -2.24 10.38 17.52
CA LEU A 288 -3.19 11.47 17.80
C LEU A 288 -2.51 12.71 18.38
N HIS A 289 -1.45 12.54 19.19
CA HIS A 289 -0.67 13.64 19.74
C HIS A 289 0.06 14.43 18.64
N GLU A 290 0.54 13.77 17.59
CA GLU A 290 1.15 14.43 16.42
C GLU A 290 0.13 15.24 15.58
N ILE A 291 -1.16 14.82 15.59
CA ILE A 291 -2.25 15.63 15.01
C ILE A 291 -2.53 16.85 15.90
N ALA A 292 -2.50 16.66 17.24
CA ALA A 292 -2.75 17.74 18.19
C ALA A 292 -1.62 18.78 18.19
N SER A 293 -0.38 18.39 17.87
CA SER A 293 0.75 19.30 17.65
C SER A 293 0.79 19.89 16.22
N GLY A 294 -0.01 19.36 15.28
CA GLY A 294 0.03 19.79 13.90
C GLY A 294 1.19 19.24 13.07
N MET A 295 2.01 18.34 13.62
CA MET A 295 3.18 17.77 12.95
C MET A 295 2.82 16.92 11.74
N ILE A 296 1.66 16.26 11.76
CA ILE A 296 1.18 15.45 10.65
C ILE A 296 -0.26 15.81 10.25
N GLU A 297 -0.60 15.57 8.98
CA GLU A 297 -1.95 15.75 8.49
C GLU A 297 -2.86 14.59 8.87
N THR A 298 -4.14 14.89 9.14
CA THR A 298 -5.16 13.91 9.56
C THR A 298 -5.29 12.72 8.61
N ARG A 299 -5.08 12.92 7.29
CA ARG A 299 -5.15 11.86 6.28
C ARG A 299 -4.10 10.75 6.47
N HIS A 300 -3.00 11.02 7.16
CA HIS A 300 -1.92 10.05 7.35
C HIS A 300 -2.25 9.00 8.41
N ILE A 301 -3.16 9.31 9.34
CA ILE A 301 -3.55 8.40 10.43
C ILE A 301 -4.93 7.76 10.23
N VAL A 302 -5.60 8.03 9.11
CA VAL A 302 -6.92 7.45 8.82
C VAL A 302 -6.87 6.54 7.60
N THR A 303 -7.51 5.37 7.69
CA THR A 303 -7.64 4.44 6.57
C THR A 303 -9.10 4.05 6.43
N PRO A 304 -9.73 4.23 5.25
CA PRO A 304 -11.13 3.86 5.05
C PRO A 304 -11.37 2.38 5.37
N ILE A 305 -12.33 2.05 6.24
CA ILE A 305 -12.67 0.66 6.60
C ILE A 305 -13.06 -0.16 5.37
N ARG A 306 -13.71 0.46 4.38
CA ARG A 306 -14.09 -0.23 3.15
C ARG A 306 -12.91 -0.77 2.36
N SER A 307 -11.70 -0.25 2.55
CA SER A 307 -10.49 -0.78 1.91
C SER A 307 -10.09 -2.15 2.45
N PHE A 308 -10.47 -2.46 3.69
CA PHE A 308 -10.26 -3.77 4.31
C PHE A 308 -11.37 -4.77 3.94
N CYS A 309 -12.56 -4.31 3.53
CA CYS A 309 -13.72 -5.14 3.25
C CYS A 309 -13.64 -5.81 1.88
N LYS A 310 -12.83 -6.87 1.74
CA LYS A 310 -12.62 -7.60 0.48
C LYS A 310 -13.83 -8.47 0.10
N ARG A 311 -14.48 -9.09 1.10
CA ARG A 311 -15.63 -10.00 0.93
C ARG A 311 -16.69 -9.84 2.02
N SER A 312 -16.57 -8.85 2.87
CA SER A 312 -17.49 -8.56 3.97
C SER A 312 -18.42 -7.41 3.63
N ARG A 313 -19.54 -7.32 4.34
CA ARG A 313 -20.38 -6.12 4.36
C ARG A 313 -19.90 -5.18 5.43
N PHE A 314 -20.03 -3.91 5.16
CA PHE A 314 -19.73 -2.85 6.11
C PHE A 314 -20.94 -1.94 6.30
N TYR A 315 -21.33 -1.77 7.55
CA TYR A 315 -22.31 -0.77 7.98
C TYR A 315 -21.62 0.33 8.78
N CYS A 316 -21.68 1.55 8.27
CA CYS A 316 -21.32 2.74 9.04
C CYS A 316 -22.52 3.11 9.91
N ALA A 317 -22.51 2.59 11.15
CA ALA A 317 -23.67 2.65 12.03
C ALA A 317 -23.25 2.52 13.51
N GLY A 318 -23.99 3.19 14.38
CA GLY A 318 -23.95 2.94 15.82
C GLY A 318 -24.75 1.70 16.17
N VAL A 319 -24.30 0.93 17.15
CA VAL A 319 -25.05 -0.17 17.76
C VAL A 319 -25.92 0.40 18.86
N GLU A 320 -27.22 0.16 18.78
CA GLU A 320 -28.20 0.59 19.81
C GLU A 320 -28.37 -0.44 20.90
N SER A 321 -28.48 -1.72 20.49
CA SER A 321 -28.65 -2.84 21.43
C SER A 321 -28.16 -4.15 20.82
N ILE A 322 -27.81 -5.07 21.70
CA ILE A 322 -27.48 -6.45 21.37
C ILE A 322 -28.47 -7.34 22.10
N ASP A 323 -29.21 -8.13 21.34
CA ASP A 323 -30.14 -9.12 21.88
C ASP A 323 -29.45 -10.49 21.80
N LEU A 324 -29.05 -10.99 22.97
CA LEU A 324 -28.34 -12.28 23.11
C LEU A 324 -29.29 -13.47 23.00
N GLU A 325 -30.57 -13.29 23.32
CA GLU A 325 -31.58 -14.38 23.29
C GLU A 325 -31.96 -14.68 21.82
N ASN A 326 -32.18 -13.62 21.02
CA ASN A 326 -32.55 -13.75 19.62
C ASN A 326 -31.34 -13.68 18.67
N ASN A 327 -30.11 -13.59 19.18
CA ASN A 327 -28.87 -13.46 18.42
C ASN A 327 -28.96 -12.34 17.36
N SER A 328 -29.30 -11.13 17.79
CA SER A 328 -29.44 -9.99 16.91
C SER A 328 -28.79 -8.71 17.43
N VAL A 329 -28.34 -7.87 16.51
CA VAL A 329 -27.74 -6.55 16.78
C VAL A 329 -28.59 -5.50 16.09
N ASN A 330 -29.12 -4.55 16.87
CA ASN A 330 -29.84 -3.39 16.35
C ASN A 330 -28.90 -2.23 16.10
N ILE A 331 -28.92 -1.72 14.89
CA ILE A 331 -28.03 -0.65 14.45
C ILE A 331 -28.82 0.55 13.92
N ARG A 332 -28.28 1.74 14.14
CA ARG A 332 -28.76 3.00 13.56
C ARG A 332 -27.65 3.62 12.72
N SER A 333 -27.98 4.09 11.53
CA SER A 333 -27.01 4.81 10.67
C SER A 333 -26.35 5.95 11.43
N SER A 334 -25.04 6.02 11.41
CA SER A 334 -24.24 7.09 12.03
C SER A 334 -23.99 8.29 11.09
N LEU A 335 -24.52 8.23 9.86
CA LEU A 335 -24.38 9.32 8.91
C LEU A 335 -25.17 10.54 9.41
N ALA A 336 -24.49 11.65 9.65
CA ALA A 336 -25.11 12.90 9.99
C ALA A 336 -26.08 13.36 8.89
N PRO A 337 -27.19 14.06 9.23
CA PRO A 337 -28.05 14.68 8.24
C PRO A 337 -27.22 15.65 7.39
N ILE A 338 -27.32 15.52 6.07
CA ILE A 338 -26.67 16.48 5.15
C ILE A 338 -27.37 17.83 5.31
N PRO A 339 -26.64 18.92 5.58
CA PRO A 339 -27.24 20.25 5.68
C PRO A 339 -27.79 20.69 4.31
N HIS A 340 -29.04 21.18 4.32
CA HIS A 340 -29.72 21.94 3.27
C HIS A 340 -29.89 21.34 1.85
N GLY A 341 -31.12 21.11 1.46
CA GLY A 341 -31.60 20.93 0.09
C GLY A 341 -32.02 19.51 -0.33
N THR A 342 -31.61 18.47 0.39
CA THR A 342 -31.95 17.07 0.06
C THR A 342 -32.90 16.40 1.07
N GLN A 343 -33.65 17.22 1.82
CA GLN A 343 -34.54 16.76 2.91
C GLN A 343 -35.58 15.72 2.48
N GLY A 344 -35.98 15.72 1.22
CA GLY A 344 -36.97 14.78 0.70
C GLY A 344 -36.47 13.35 0.53
N LEU A 345 -35.18 13.15 0.21
CA LEU A 345 -34.56 11.81 0.04
C LEU A 345 -34.13 11.19 1.39
N ILE A 346 -33.84 12.01 2.38
CA ILE A 346 -33.33 11.57 3.70
C ILE A 346 -34.45 11.07 4.61
N ASN A 347 -35.67 11.58 4.48
CA ASN A 347 -36.82 11.12 5.26
C ASN A 347 -37.18 9.65 5.00
N THR A 348 -36.76 9.09 3.85
CA THR A 348 -36.94 7.67 3.52
C THR A 348 -35.75 6.78 3.88
N MET A 349 -34.54 7.33 4.04
CA MET A 349 -33.31 6.57 4.34
C MET A 349 -32.77 6.74 5.76
N GLY A 350 -33.10 7.83 6.45
CA GLY A 350 -32.34 8.31 7.63
C GLY A 350 -32.84 7.86 9.00
N ARG A 351 -33.94 7.10 9.12
CA ARG A 351 -34.51 6.67 10.42
C ARG A 351 -34.67 5.18 10.61
N ASN A 352 -34.17 4.36 9.70
CA ASN A 352 -34.38 2.92 9.82
C ASN A 352 -33.31 2.30 10.74
N SER A 353 -33.69 2.04 11.96
CA SER A 353 -33.01 1.01 12.76
C SER A 353 -33.12 -0.32 12.00
N LYS A 354 -32.01 -1.04 11.93
CA LYS A 354 -31.91 -2.33 11.26
C LYS A 354 -31.45 -3.38 12.23
N SER A 355 -32.18 -4.47 12.31
CA SER A 355 -31.74 -5.65 13.07
C SER A 355 -30.92 -6.58 12.17
N LEU A 356 -29.76 -7.00 12.64
CA LEU A 356 -28.83 -7.93 11.98
C LEU A 356 -28.71 -9.17 12.85
N CYS A 357 -29.23 -10.30 12.37
CA CYS A 357 -29.05 -11.56 13.06
C CYS A 357 -27.62 -12.11 12.86
N TYR A 358 -27.10 -12.77 13.89
CA TYR A 358 -25.78 -13.41 13.87
C TYR A 358 -25.83 -14.86 14.40
N ASP A 359 -24.85 -15.66 14.00
CA ASP A 359 -24.54 -16.96 14.59
C ASP A 359 -23.27 -16.86 15.45
N TYR A 360 -22.41 -15.88 15.15
CA TYR A 360 -21.21 -15.53 15.92
C TYR A 360 -21.08 -14.01 15.98
N LEU A 361 -20.81 -13.51 17.18
CA LEU A 361 -20.62 -12.09 17.46
C LEU A 361 -19.21 -11.84 17.97
N VAL A 362 -18.55 -10.86 17.41
CA VAL A 362 -17.26 -10.34 17.88
C VAL A 362 -17.45 -8.90 18.33
N ILE A 363 -17.16 -8.62 19.60
CA ILE A 363 -17.24 -7.30 20.20
C ILE A 363 -15.81 -6.74 20.31
N ALA A 364 -15.51 -5.70 19.54
CA ALA A 364 -14.20 -5.06 19.47
C ALA A 364 -14.34 -3.52 19.51
N VAL A 365 -15.17 -3.04 20.43
CA VAL A 365 -15.59 -1.64 20.54
C VAL A 365 -14.51 -0.69 21.11
N GLY A 366 -13.41 -1.26 21.62
CA GLY A 366 -12.32 -0.47 22.22
C GLY A 366 -12.67 0.00 23.65
N SER A 367 -12.26 1.21 23.95
CA SER A 367 -12.44 1.83 25.28
C SER A 367 -12.78 3.30 25.16
N GLU A 368 -13.38 3.86 26.18
CA GLU A 368 -13.67 5.29 26.32
C GLU A 368 -12.85 5.89 27.47
N THR A 369 -12.72 7.22 27.46
CA THR A 369 -12.09 7.95 28.56
C THR A 369 -12.96 7.83 29.82
N ARG A 370 -12.34 7.50 30.94
CA ARG A 370 -13.03 7.36 32.22
C ARG A 370 -12.67 8.51 33.15
N PHE A 371 -13.65 9.27 33.57
CA PHE A 371 -13.48 10.41 34.47
C PHE A 371 -13.71 10.10 35.94
N PHE A 372 -13.94 8.83 36.31
CA PHE A 372 -14.12 8.34 37.68
C PHE A 372 -15.20 9.09 38.50
N GLY A 373 -16.20 9.67 37.84
CA GLY A 373 -17.27 10.44 38.46
C GLY A 373 -16.90 11.90 38.72
N MET A 374 -15.75 12.38 38.25
CA MET A 374 -15.35 13.79 38.35
C MET A 374 -16.00 14.60 37.24
N SER A 375 -17.24 15.03 37.44
CA SER A 375 -18.04 15.76 36.45
C SER A 375 -17.40 17.07 35.99
N ASP A 376 -16.75 17.79 36.90
CA ASP A 376 -16.09 19.06 36.60
C ASP A 376 -14.91 18.86 35.66
N VAL A 377 -14.15 17.75 35.82
CA VAL A 377 -13.06 17.39 34.91
C VAL A 377 -13.62 16.99 33.56
N GLU A 378 -14.68 16.20 33.52
CA GLU A 378 -15.33 15.77 32.28
C GLU A 378 -15.85 16.94 31.44
N GLN A 379 -16.34 17.99 32.08
CA GLN A 379 -16.88 19.19 31.39
C GLN A 379 -15.79 20.14 30.92
N ASN A 380 -14.65 20.21 31.58
CA ASN A 380 -13.61 21.21 31.34
C ASN A 380 -12.31 20.68 30.73
N ALA A 381 -12.13 19.34 30.66
CA ALA A 381 -10.94 18.75 30.10
C ALA A 381 -11.11 18.34 28.63
N PHE A 382 -10.05 18.45 27.86
CA PHE A 382 -9.94 17.83 26.56
C PHE A 382 -9.55 16.37 26.71
N THR A 383 -10.07 15.52 25.84
CA THR A 383 -9.61 14.13 25.68
C THR A 383 -8.77 14.01 24.41
N ILE A 384 -7.96 12.95 24.33
CA ILE A 384 -7.20 12.62 23.12
C ILE A 384 -7.48 11.17 22.73
N LYS A 385 -8.71 10.94 22.29
CA LYS A 385 -9.21 9.60 21.95
C LYS A 385 -9.69 9.48 20.52
N THR A 386 -10.22 10.54 19.98
CA THR A 386 -10.75 10.62 18.62
C THR A 386 -9.98 11.65 17.79
N LEU A 387 -10.14 11.59 16.47
CA LEU A 387 -9.57 12.59 15.57
C LEU A 387 -10.08 14.00 15.88
N ASP A 388 -11.37 14.12 16.19
CA ASP A 388 -12.00 15.38 16.53
C ASP A 388 -11.44 15.97 17.84
N ASP A 389 -11.13 15.12 18.82
CA ASP A 389 -10.48 15.55 20.07
C ASP A 389 -9.12 16.21 19.79
N ALA A 390 -8.29 15.56 18.97
CA ALA A 390 -6.95 16.08 18.64
C ALA A 390 -7.04 17.42 17.89
N ILE A 391 -7.97 17.54 16.94
CA ILE A 391 -8.19 18.78 16.18
C ILE A 391 -8.70 19.90 17.10
N ARG A 392 -9.66 19.59 17.98
CA ARG A 392 -10.19 20.59 18.94
C ARG A 392 -9.13 21.05 19.92
N LEU A 393 -8.32 20.13 20.43
CA LEU A 393 -7.20 20.45 21.31
C LEU A 393 -6.20 21.39 20.62
N ARG A 394 -5.77 21.05 19.40
CA ARG A 394 -4.88 21.93 18.61
C ARG A 394 -5.44 23.32 18.42
N ASN A 395 -6.70 23.41 17.99
CA ASN A 395 -7.32 24.69 17.72
C ASN A 395 -7.47 25.52 19.00
N HIS A 396 -7.73 24.87 20.13
CA HIS A 396 -7.80 25.55 21.43
C HIS A 396 -6.43 26.07 21.87
N ILE A 397 -5.36 25.31 21.69
CA ILE A 397 -3.99 25.76 22.00
C ILE A 397 -3.63 26.97 21.14
N ILE A 398 -3.89 26.93 19.84
CA ILE A 398 -3.64 28.10 18.96
C ILE A 398 -4.44 29.32 19.45
N TYR A 399 -5.70 29.13 19.81
CA TYR A 399 -6.52 30.21 20.36
C TYR A 399 -5.94 30.82 21.65
N LEU A 400 -5.40 29.98 22.56
CA LEU A 400 -4.75 30.45 23.77
C LEU A 400 -3.46 31.24 23.47
N LEU A 401 -2.68 30.79 22.48
CA LEU A 401 -1.48 31.51 22.03
C LEU A 401 -1.85 32.89 21.45
N GLU A 402 -2.86 32.96 20.60
CA GLU A 402 -3.38 34.24 20.08
C GLU A 402 -3.82 35.18 21.20
N GLN A 403 -4.53 34.65 22.19
CA GLN A 403 -4.94 35.46 23.35
C GLN A 403 -3.76 35.92 24.17
N ALA A 404 -2.79 35.05 24.45
CA ALA A 404 -1.62 35.39 25.24
C ALA A 404 -0.72 36.43 24.56
N ASP A 405 -0.61 36.40 23.24
CA ASP A 405 0.17 37.37 22.46
C ASP A 405 -0.52 38.75 22.37
N GLN A 406 -1.86 38.77 22.39
CA GLN A 406 -2.63 40.00 22.35
C GLN A 406 -2.75 40.73 23.71
N LEU A 407 -2.37 40.07 24.81
CA LEU A 407 -2.27 40.72 26.10
C LEU A 407 -1.19 41.81 26.02
N LEU A 408 -1.57 43.04 26.26
CA LEU A 408 -0.65 44.16 26.35
C LEU A 408 -0.69 44.71 27.79
N PRO A 409 0.45 45.08 28.35
CA PRO A 409 0.44 45.78 29.65
C PRO A 409 -0.32 47.09 29.52
N GLU A 410 -1.39 47.26 30.30
CA GLU A 410 -2.27 48.47 30.28
C GLU A 410 -1.52 49.73 30.75
N SER A 411 -0.41 49.57 31.47
CA SER A 411 0.49 50.65 31.86
C SER A 411 1.78 50.04 32.46
N SER A 412 2.88 50.81 32.47
CA SER A 412 4.20 50.41 33.01
C SER A 412 4.19 50.06 34.52
N TYR A 413 3.06 50.06 35.17
CA TYR A 413 2.91 49.74 36.60
C TYR A 413 2.31 48.36 36.89
N ASP A 414 1.87 47.58 35.86
CA ASP A 414 1.08 46.34 36.06
C ASP A 414 1.73 45.10 35.42
N ASP A 415 3.06 45.11 35.30
CA ASP A 415 3.85 44.00 34.68
C ASP A 415 3.57 42.63 35.35
N ASN A 416 3.35 42.61 36.67
CA ASN A 416 3.09 41.35 37.39
C ASN A 416 1.72 40.75 37.02
N LYS A 417 0.70 41.54 36.89
CA LYS A 417 -0.64 41.10 36.54
C LYS A 417 -0.66 40.58 35.09
N PHE A 418 0.01 41.27 34.20
CA PHE A 418 0.22 40.83 32.83
C PHE A 418 0.88 39.46 32.77
N ILE A 419 2.02 39.28 33.47
CA ILE A 419 2.76 38.02 33.53
C ILE A 419 1.90 36.89 34.12
N GLU A 420 1.12 37.17 35.18
CA GLU A 420 0.21 36.19 35.77
C GLU A 420 -0.89 35.75 34.80
N SER A 421 -1.56 36.71 34.12
CA SER A 421 -2.59 36.41 33.13
C SER A 421 -2.03 35.60 31.98
N GLN A 422 -0.80 35.89 31.50
CA GLN A 422 -0.15 35.12 30.46
C GLN A 422 0.19 33.71 30.95
N LYS A 423 0.69 33.53 32.17
CA LYS A 423 0.96 32.23 32.77
C LYS A 423 -0.29 31.39 32.94
N GLU A 424 -1.43 31.98 33.28
CA GLU A 424 -2.71 31.24 33.35
C GLU A 424 -3.09 30.64 32.01
N LEU A 425 -2.97 31.39 30.91
CA LEU A 425 -3.27 30.92 29.54
C LEU A 425 -2.27 29.85 29.04
N LEU A 426 -1.03 29.94 29.50
CA LEU A 426 0.08 29.10 29.03
C LEU A 426 0.46 27.96 29.99
N THR A 427 -0.42 27.64 30.96
CA THR A 427 -0.25 26.49 31.85
C THR A 427 -1.11 25.34 31.37
N PHE A 428 -0.46 24.30 30.90
CA PHE A 428 -1.07 23.07 30.37
C PHE A 428 -0.98 21.94 31.39
N VAL A 429 -2.12 21.40 31.79
CA VAL A 429 -2.21 20.33 32.77
C VAL A 429 -2.62 19.03 32.08
N ILE A 430 -1.83 17.99 32.18
CA ILE A 430 -2.06 16.69 31.60
C ILE A 430 -2.32 15.67 32.72
N VAL A 431 -3.48 15.02 32.68
CA VAL A 431 -3.88 14.04 33.67
C VAL A 431 -3.64 12.62 33.11
N GLY A 432 -2.67 11.92 33.70
CA GLY A 432 -2.23 10.60 33.29
C GLY A 432 -0.78 10.59 32.82
N GLY A 433 0.10 9.90 33.54
CA GLY A 433 1.53 9.77 33.21
C GLY A 433 1.88 8.46 32.49
N GLY A 434 0.92 7.83 31.80
CA GLY A 434 1.18 6.71 30.88
C GLY A 434 1.66 7.20 29.52
N PHE A 435 1.85 6.30 28.54
CA PHE A 435 2.37 6.63 27.20
C PHE A 435 1.64 7.82 26.56
N ALA A 436 0.33 7.78 26.46
CA ALA A 436 -0.43 8.85 25.80
C ALA A 436 -0.21 10.22 26.44
N GLY A 437 -0.16 10.29 27.80
CA GLY A 437 0.05 11.56 28.48
C GLY A 437 1.46 12.11 28.31
N VAL A 438 2.46 11.25 28.41
CA VAL A 438 3.88 11.66 28.25
C VAL A 438 4.16 12.08 26.80
N GLU A 439 3.70 11.29 25.82
CA GLU A 439 3.80 11.62 24.38
C GLU A 439 3.07 12.94 24.05
N THR A 440 1.85 13.12 24.56
CA THR A 440 1.12 14.37 24.38
C THR A 440 1.85 15.55 25.00
N ALA A 441 2.44 15.38 26.20
CA ALA A 441 3.21 16.44 26.86
C ALA A 441 4.42 16.87 26.03
N GLY A 442 5.17 15.90 25.52
CA GLY A 442 6.35 16.16 24.68
C GLY A 442 5.98 16.89 23.40
N GLU A 443 5.07 16.31 22.62
CA GLU A 443 4.67 16.89 21.34
C GLU A 443 4.05 18.31 21.47
N LEU A 444 3.18 18.51 22.44
CA LEU A 444 2.60 19.83 22.66
C LEU A 444 3.62 20.85 23.21
N ASN A 445 4.56 20.43 24.06
CA ASN A 445 5.61 21.31 24.53
C ASN A 445 6.48 21.83 23.38
N ASP A 446 6.89 20.94 22.48
CA ASP A 446 7.71 21.31 21.33
C ASP A 446 6.92 22.18 20.36
N PHE A 447 5.70 21.79 20.00
CA PHE A 447 4.81 22.59 19.15
C PHE A 447 4.61 24.01 19.68
N ILE A 448 4.29 24.17 20.97
CA ILE A 448 4.00 25.47 21.56
C ILE A 448 5.27 26.33 21.61
N ARG A 449 6.41 25.76 22.03
CA ARG A 449 7.65 26.53 22.12
C ARG A 449 8.19 26.95 20.77
N ASP A 450 8.13 26.09 19.78
CA ASP A 450 8.53 26.40 18.40
C ASP A 450 7.61 27.46 17.81
N SER A 451 6.28 27.31 17.99
CA SER A 451 5.32 28.33 17.54
C SER A 451 5.56 29.70 18.20
N VAL A 452 5.86 29.72 19.50
CA VAL A 452 6.12 30.97 20.22
C VAL A 452 7.42 31.61 19.73
N ASN A 453 8.48 30.83 19.56
CA ASN A 453 9.75 31.35 19.06
C ASN A 453 9.64 31.92 17.64
N ASP A 454 8.83 31.30 16.79
CA ASP A 454 8.75 31.66 15.37
C ASP A 454 7.71 32.77 15.09
N TYR A 455 6.58 32.81 15.84
CA TYR A 455 5.41 33.59 15.45
C TYR A 455 4.85 34.52 16.53
N TYR A 456 5.03 34.24 17.83
CA TYR A 456 4.40 34.99 18.93
C TYR A 456 5.43 35.78 19.76
N HIS A 457 5.69 37.00 19.34
CA HIS A 457 6.81 37.81 19.88
C HIS A 457 6.52 38.47 21.25
N ASN A 458 5.27 38.53 21.69
CA ASN A 458 4.87 39.08 22.98
C ASN A 458 4.77 38.03 24.09
N ILE A 459 5.08 36.74 23.76
CA ILE A 459 5.04 35.64 24.71
C ILE A 459 6.45 35.30 25.16
N ASP A 460 6.68 35.34 26.47
CA ASP A 460 7.92 34.80 27.04
C ASP A 460 7.82 33.27 27.23
N THR A 461 8.69 32.53 26.56
CA THR A 461 8.73 31.04 26.64
C THR A 461 8.89 30.52 28.07
N ARG A 462 9.42 31.34 29.01
CA ARG A 462 9.53 31.03 30.45
C ARG A 462 8.18 30.94 31.14
N ASN A 463 7.14 31.57 30.61
CA ASN A 463 5.79 31.53 31.14
C ASN A 463 5.02 30.27 30.71
N ILE A 464 5.54 29.48 29.75
CA ILE A 464 4.95 28.22 29.31
C ILE A 464 5.25 27.14 30.33
N LYS A 465 4.20 26.52 30.89
CA LYS A 465 4.32 25.47 31.91
C LYS A 465 3.51 24.23 31.54
N PHE A 466 4.16 23.08 31.60
CA PHE A 466 3.51 21.76 31.52
C PHE A 466 3.52 21.08 32.88
N VAL A 467 2.38 20.53 33.27
CA VAL A 467 2.21 19.80 34.53
C VAL A 467 1.56 18.46 34.24
N ILE A 468 2.25 17.38 34.56
CA ILE A 468 1.67 16.02 34.46
C ILE A 468 1.22 15.57 35.86
N ILE A 469 -0.06 15.24 35.99
CA ILE A 469 -0.64 14.68 37.21
C ILE A 469 -0.79 13.18 37.05
N GLN A 470 -0.11 12.42 37.91
CA GLN A 470 -0.14 10.96 37.89
C GLN A 470 -0.54 10.42 39.27
N SER A 471 -1.40 9.41 39.29
CA SER A 471 -1.85 8.76 40.52
C SER A 471 -0.77 7.90 41.18
N GLY A 472 0.15 7.36 40.39
CA GLY A 472 1.31 6.57 40.86
C GLY A 472 2.52 7.45 41.18
N ASN A 473 3.56 6.80 41.68
CA ASN A 473 4.81 7.45 42.09
C ASN A 473 5.80 7.70 40.94
N ARG A 474 5.47 7.34 39.72
CA ARG A 474 6.36 7.53 38.56
C ARG A 474 5.56 7.65 37.25
N LEU A 475 6.21 8.24 36.24
CA LEU A 475 5.73 8.24 34.87
C LEU A 475 5.98 6.88 34.23
N LEU A 476 5.24 6.56 33.18
CA LEU A 476 5.36 5.34 32.37
C LEU A 476 5.41 4.06 33.26
N PRO A 477 4.39 3.82 34.09
CA PRO A 477 4.40 2.70 35.01
C PRO A 477 4.50 1.33 34.33
N GLU A 478 4.15 1.24 33.06
CA GLU A 478 4.22 0.04 32.21
C GLU A 478 5.67 -0.30 31.80
N MET A 479 6.59 0.65 31.90
CA MET A 479 7.99 0.45 31.55
C MET A 479 8.84 0.00 32.77
N SER A 480 10.07 -0.42 32.52
CA SER A 480 11.02 -0.67 33.61
C SER A 480 11.28 0.61 34.41
N GLU A 481 11.58 0.48 35.70
CA GLU A 481 11.83 1.62 36.58
C GLU A 481 12.92 2.55 36.03
N LYS A 482 13.99 1.97 35.50
CA LYS A 482 15.09 2.71 34.89
C LYS A 482 14.67 3.57 33.70
N LEU A 483 13.77 3.06 32.86
CA LEU A 483 13.25 3.82 31.72
C LEU A 483 12.23 4.87 32.13
N GLY A 484 11.37 4.57 33.12
CA GLY A 484 10.42 5.53 33.66
C GLY A 484 11.08 6.69 34.45
N GLN A 485 12.32 6.51 34.95
CA GLN A 485 13.10 7.58 35.56
C GLN A 485 13.83 8.45 34.52
N PHE A 486 14.08 7.91 33.34
CA PHE A 486 14.71 8.63 32.23
C PHE A 486 13.72 9.53 31.49
N ALA A 487 12.43 9.14 31.42
CA ALA A 487 11.37 9.92 30.83
C ALA A 487 11.00 11.12 31.71
#